data_7ca702472f214f686dad107d4727b45c
#
_entry.id   7ca702472f214f686dad107d4727b45c
#
_cell.length_a   1.000
_cell.length_b   1.000
_cell.length_c   1.000
_cell.angle_alpha   90.00
_cell.angle_beta   90.00
_cell.angle_gamma   90.00
#
_symmetry.space_group_name_H-M   'P 1'
#
loop_
_entity.id
_entity.type
_entity.pdbx_description
1 polymer ?
#
loop_
_entity_poly.entity_id
_entity_poly.type
_entity_poly.pdbx_seq_one_letter_code
_entity_poly.pdbx_strand_id
1 'polypeptide(L)'
;MARFVFLLLTVGLTACSVPPAAAPVANAAQVAQAPVVGGALPTSGSGRPEPVTLWQDADIFHLVARLIESARTRVMVEMYELGRRDLVSALGAAHARGVTVQVITDPTVNASRRSAVLLDALQVPERAYPVDDVRHQIDHVKLLIADGEAVVGGMNWGAHSSRNHDYVLETHAPAEIARLARIFAQDWDLAGGHPAPLAPAASEIAQTAPGEEIRTMLQGALGRARVRVLAEVYTFTDPQILAGLAAAHRRGAVVRVLLDPNQPYNRHAYDLLSSSGVAVRWYPVPKGALLHAKIGLFDGELILGSANWTLSGLGVNHELDIETQDPHAVSAYSSRFDSDWTKSGGI
;
A
#
# COMPACT_ATOMS: atom_id res chain seq x y z
N MET A 1 -9.11 33.99 -55.96
CA MET A 1 -10.06 34.91 -55.31
C MET A 1 -11.01 34.10 -54.44
N ALA A 2 -10.72 33.99 -53.19
CA ALA A 2 -11.58 33.28 -52.19
C ALA A 2 -11.97 34.30 -51.11
N ARG A 3 -13.27 34.53 -50.98
CA ARG A 3 -13.85 35.46 -50.01
C ARG A 3 -13.99 34.76 -48.64
N PHE A 4 -13.34 35.30 -47.63
CA PHE A 4 -13.59 34.98 -46.21
C PHE A 4 -14.88 35.66 -45.73
N VAL A 5 -15.81 34.89 -45.14
CA VAL A 5 -16.98 35.39 -44.44
C VAL A 5 -16.68 35.31 -42.94
N PHE A 6 -16.63 36.45 -42.28
CA PHE A 6 -16.57 36.57 -40.81
C PHE A 6 -17.98 36.45 -40.25
N LEU A 7 -18.21 35.51 -39.39
CA LEU A 7 -19.45 35.38 -38.58
C LEU A 7 -19.19 35.95 -37.18
N LEU A 8 -19.78 37.11 -36.88
CA LEU A 8 -19.78 37.69 -35.54
C LEU A 8 -20.85 36.97 -34.67
N LEU A 9 -20.41 36.30 -33.61
CA LEU A 9 -21.30 35.83 -32.55
C LEU A 9 -21.39 36.91 -31.47
N THR A 10 -22.55 37.50 -31.31
CA THR A 10 -22.92 38.39 -30.17
C THR A 10 -23.31 37.54 -28.97
N VAL A 11 -22.55 37.71 -27.86
CA VAL A 11 -22.86 37.10 -26.56
C VAL A 11 -23.86 37.96 -25.85
N GLY A 12 -25.08 37.46 -25.67
CA GLY A 12 -26.09 38.11 -24.83
C GLY A 12 -25.87 37.86 -23.33
N LEU A 13 -25.68 38.90 -22.59
CA LEU A 13 -25.66 38.87 -21.12
C LEU A 13 -27.12 38.75 -20.61
N THR A 14 -27.49 37.60 -20.05
CA THR A 14 -28.69 37.45 -19.21
C THR A 14 -28.33 37.63 -17.75
N ALA A 15 -28.87 38.68 -17.14
CA ALA A 15 -28.79 38.94 -15.72
C ALA A 15 -29.61 37.92 -14.91
N CYS A 16 -28.96 37.14 -14.03
CA CYS A 16 -29.64 36.32 -13.04
C CYS A 16 -30.03 37.17 -11.83
N SER A 17 -31.33 37.31 -11.60
CA SER A 17 -31.92 37.89 -10.39
C SER A 17 -31.78 36.94 -9.20
N VAL A 18 -31.27 37.48 -8.08
CA VAL A 18 -31.13 36.82 -6.78
C VAL A 18 -32.49 36.84 -6.06
N PRO A 19 -33.01 35.71 -5.54
CA PRO A 19 -34.19 35.73 -4.67
C PRO A 19 -33.83 36.18 -3.23
N PRO A 20 -34.80 36.73 -2.49
CA PRO A 20 -34.55 37.29 -1.14
C PRO A 20 -34.39 36.20 -0.07
N ALA A 21 -33.57 36.50 0.93
CA ALA A 21 -33.28 35.68 2.08
C ALA A 21 -34.51 35.34 2.91
N ALA A 22 -34.69 34.07 3.24
CA ALA A 22 -35.67 33.59 4.20
C ALA A 22 -35.15 33.74 5.62
N ALA A 23 -36.04 34.19 6.53
CA ALA A 23 -35.80 34.46 7.95
C ALA A 23 -35.49 33.15 8.75
N PRO A 24 -34.85 33.27 9.92
CA PRO A 24 -34.39 32.12 10.71
C PRO A 24 -35.57 31.47 11.47
N VAL A 25 -35.67 30.14 11.35
CA VAL A 25 -36.50 29.33 12.25
C VAL A 25 -35.65 28.86 13.41
N ALA A 26 -35.92 29.39 14.59
CA ALA A 26 -35.39 28.87 15.84
C ALA A 26 -36.09 27.53 16.18
N ASN A 27 -35.34 26.48 16.41
CA ASN A 27 -35.72 25.48 17.39
C ASN A 27 -34.45 24.75 17.88
N ALA A 28 -34.05 25.15 19.08
CA ALA A 28 -33.02 24.49 19.86
C ALA A 28 -33.64 23.25 20.53
N ALA A 29 -33.37 22.07 20.00
CA ALA A 29 -33.52 20.83 20.75
C ALA A 29 -32.17 20.54 21.43
N GLN A 30 -32.13 20.73 22.77
CA GLN A 30 -31.05 20.27 23.61
C GLN A 30 -30.93 18.75 23.50
N VAL A 31 -29.90 18.28 22.79
CA VAL A 31 -29.43 16.89 22.90
C VAL A 31 -28.51 16.84 24.11
N ALA A 32 -28.97 16.14 25.15
CA ALA A 32 -28.20 15.84 26.34
C ALA A 32 -26.91 15.11 25.92
N GLN A 33 -25.76 15.73 26.25
CA GLN A 33 -24.46 15.08 26.16
C GLN A 33 -24.40 13.95 27.19
N ALA A 34 -24.37 12.72 26.72
CA ALA A 34 -23.96 11.58 27.52
C ALA A 34 -22.48 11.75 27.93
N PRO A 35 -22.08 11.37 29.15
CA PRO A 35 -20.70 11.49 29.57
C PRO A 35 -19.81 10.59 28.68
N VAL A 36 -18.81 11.20 28.08
CA VAL A 36 -17.71 10.47 27.42
C VAL A 36 -16.96 9.75 28.52
N VAL A 37 -17.26 8.47 28.68
CA VAL A 37 -16.42 7.56 29.45
C VAL A 37 -15.13 7.44 28.64
N GLY A 38 -14.06 8.10 29.11
CA GLY A 38 -12.70 7.94 28.61
C GLY A 38 -12.25 6.50 28.84
N GLY A 39 -12.60 5.61 27.89
CA GLY A 39 -11.95 4.33 27.74
C GLY A 39 -10.54 4.61 27.22
N ALA A 40 -9.53 4.45 28.08
CA ALA A 40 -8.15 4.33 27.64
C ALA A 40 -8.13 3.26 26.54
N LEU A 41 -7.58 3.61 25.38
CA LEU A 41 -7.22 2.63 24.36
C LEU A 41 -6.42 1.54 25.10
N PRO A 42 -6.68 0.25 24.84
CA PRO A 42 -5.87 -0.80 25.44
C PRO A 42 -4.42 -0.52 25.01
N THR A 43 -3.59 -0.16 25.97
CA THR A 43 -2.14 -0.17 25.79
C THR A 43 -1.80 -1.56 25.30
N SER A 44 -1.17 -1.64 24.15
CA SER A 44 -0.61 -2.86 23.57
C SER A 44 -0.06 -3.71 24.69
N GLY A 45 -0.60 -4.93 24.83
CA GLY A 45 -0.16 -5.85 25.86
C GLY A 45 1.36 -5.93 25.82
N SER A 46 1.99 -6.02 26.98
CA SER A 46 3.42 -6.25 27.18
C SER A 46 3.84 -7.65 26.72
N GLY A 47 3.45 -8.02 25.51
CA GLY A 47 3.88 -9.21 24.79
C GLY A 47 5.14 -8.86 23.99
N ARG A 48 6.12 -9.74 24.00
CA ARG A 48 7.24 -9.73 23.07
C ARG A 48 6.66 -9.62 21.65
N PRO A 49 7.19 -8.72 20.78
CA PRO A 49 6.73 -8.65 19.38
C PRO A 49 6.70 -10.05 18.78
N GLU A 50 5.61 -10.38 18.08
CA GLU A 50 5.53 -11.65 17.37
C GLU A 50 6.62 -11.70 16.31
N PRO A 51 7.33 -12.82 16.16
CA PRO A 51 8.46 -12.90 15.23
C PRO A 51 7.98 -12.75 13.81
N VAL A 52 8.55 -11.78 13.09
CA VAL A 52 8.35 -11.57 11.66
C VAL A 52 9.70 -11.66 10.94
N THR A 53 9.68 -12.03 9.67
CA THR A 53 10.88 -12.07 8.83
C THR A 53 10.74 -11.09 7.68
N LEU A 54 11.71 -10.18 7.55
CA LEU A 54 11.81 -9.28 6.41
C LEU A 54 12.53 -9.99 5.27
N TRP A 55 11.84 -10.15 4.14
CA TRP A 55 12.37 -10.68 2.90
C TRP A 55 12.54 -9.57 1.88
N GLN A 56 13.48 -9.75 0.95
CA GLN A 56 13.81 -8.72 -0.04
C GLN A 56 14.17 -9.31 -1.40
N ASP A 57 13.96 -8.52 -2.45
CA ASP A 57 14.40 -8.80 -3.81
C ASP A 57 13.90 -10.15 -4.36
N ALA A 58 14.76 -10.89 -5.04
CA ALA A 58 14.41 -12.16 -5.67
C ALA A 58 14.07 -13.28 -4.67
N ASP A 59 14.58 -13.21 -3.44
CA ASP A 59 14.34 -14.22 -2.40
C ASP A 59 12.86 -14.29 -1.99
N ILE A 60 12.11 -13.21 -2.19
CA ILE A 60 10.65 -13.18 -2.01
C ILE A 60 9.96 -14.26 -2.84
N PHE A 61 10.43 -14.54 -4.05
CA PHE A 61 9.80 -15.55 -4.92
C PHE A 61 10.10 -16.97 -4.47
N HIS A 62 11.26 -17.21 -3.86
CA HIS A 62 11.57 -18.50 -3.22
C HIS A 62 10.67 -18.75 -2.01
N LEU A 63 10.45 -17.71 -1.18
CA LEU A 63 9.51 -17.75 -0.07
C LEU A 63 8.09 -18.09 -0.57
N VAL A 64 7.56 -17.30 -1.51
CA VAL A 64 6.19 -17.43 -2.01
C VAL A 64 5.96 -18.82 -2.64
N ALA A 65 6.89 -19.30 -3.48
CA ALA A 65 6.80 -20.63 -4.07
C ALA A 65 6.78 -21.74 -3.00
N ARG A 66 7.70 -21.65 -2.02
CA ARG A 66 7.76 -22.59 -0.88
C ARG A 66 6.42 -22.65 -0.12
N LEU A 67 5.84 -21.49 0.19
CA LEU A 67 4.58 -21.43 0.94
C LEU A 67 3.42 -22.05 0.17
N ILE A 68 3.29 -21.76 -1.13
CA ILE A 68 2.23 -22.35 -1.98
C ILE A 68 2.44 -23.88 -2.13
N GLU A 69 3.67 -24.31 -2.33
CA GLU A 69 4.00 -25.73 -2.50
C GLU A 69 3.79 -26.55 -1.22
N SER A 70 4.11 -25.97 -0.05
CA SER A 70 3.99 -26.65 1.24
C SER A 70 2.58 -26.63 1.82
N ALA A 71 1.69 -25.74 1.33
CA ALA A 71 0.34 -25.59 1.85
C ALA A 71 -0.47 -26.90 1.80
N ARG A 72 -1.24 -27.14 2.87
CA ARG A 72 -2.03 -28.37 3.10
C ARG A 72 -3.53 -28.12 3.13
N THR A 73 -3.97 -26.95 3.58
CA THR A 73 -5.38 -26.66 3.82
C THR A 73 -5.89 -25.51 2.98
N ARG A 74 -5.17 -24.38 2.94
CA ARG A 74 -5.62 -23.17 2.25
C ARG A 74 -4.47 -22.35 1.69
N VAL A 75 -4.72 -21.69 0.54
CA VAL A 75 -3.91 -20.62 -0.04
C VAL A 75 -4.86 -19.50 -0.48
N MET A 76 -4.67 -18.31 0.04
CA MET A 76 -5.40 -17.09 -0.31
C MET A 76 -4.41 -16.09 -0.89
N VAL A 77 -4.69 -15.58 -2.08
CA VAL A 77 -3.82 -14.62 -2.78
C VAL A 77 -4.66 -13.43 -3.22
N GLU A 78 -4.23 -12.23 -2.87
CA GLU A 78 -4.72 -11.01 -3.47
C GLU A 78 -3.54 -10.27 -4.10
N MET A 79 -3.60 -10.05 -5.43
CA MET A 79 -2.41 -9.67 -6.17
C MET A 79 -2.72 -8.72 -7.32
N TYR A 80 -2.21 -7.49 -7.22
CA TYR A 80 -2.29 -6.48 -8.28
C TYR A 80 -1.79 -6.98 -9.63
N GLU A 81 -0.52 -7.38 -9.72
CA GLU A 81 0.08 -7.91 -10.93
C GLU A 81 0.48 -9.38 -10.76
N LEU A 82 -0.35 -10.29 -11.24
CA LEU A 82 -0.09 -11.72 -11.30
C LEU A 82 0.33 -12.11 -12.73
N GLY A 83 1.64 -12.11 -13.01
CA GLY A 83 2.18 -12.39 -14.34
C GLY A 83 3.19 -13.53 -14.40
N ARG A 84 3.61 -14.08 -13.26
CA ARG A 84 4.54 -15.21 -13.15
C ARG A 84 3.83 -16.54 -13.37
N ARG A 85 4.13 -17.17 -14.50
CA ARG A 85 3.51 -18.46 -14.87
C ARG A 85 3.86 -19.58 -13.92
N ASP A 86 5.07 -19.59 -13.35
CA ASP A 86 5.50 -20.58 -12.35
C ASP A 86 4.63 -20.51 -11.09
N LEU A 87 4.30 -19.31 -10.59
CA LEU A 87 3.41 -19.16 -9.43
C LEU A 87 1.96 -19.53 -9.77
N VAL A 88 1.44 -19.14 -10.95
CA VAL A 88 0.12 -19.57 -11.42
C VAL A 88 0.05 -21.11 -11.49
N SER A 89 1.10 -21.76 -12.01
CA SER A 89 1.17 -23.22 -12.04
C SER A 89 1.25 -23.84 -10.64
N ALA A 90 1.97 -23.20 -9.70
CA ALA A 90 2.05 -23.66 -8.31
C ALA A 90 0.69 -23.59 -7.60
N LEU A 91 -0.11 -22.49 -7.84
CA LEU A 91 -1.47 -22.36 -7.34
C LEU A 91 -2.38 -23.48 -7.88
N GLY A 92 -2.30 -23.76 -9.19
CA GLY A 92 -3.04 -24.87 -9.80
C GLY A 92 -2.64 -26.24 -9.22
N ALA A 93 -1.34 -26.46 -9.01
CA ALA A 93 -0.85 -27.69 -8.38
C ALA A 93 -1.31 -27.82 -6.92
N ALA A 94 -1.36 -26.74 -6.15
CA ALA A 94 -1.91 -26.73 -4.80
C ALA A 94 -3.40 -27.09 -4.81
N HIS A 95 -4.18 -26.49 -5.72
CA HIS A 95 -5.59 -26.80 -5.89
C HIS A 95 -5.82 -28.27 -6.27
N ALA A 96 -5.03 -28.82 -7.21
CA ALA A 96 -5.10 -30.21 -7.60
C ALA A 96 -4.74 -31.20 -6.47
N ARG A 97 -3.97 -30.77 -5.46
CA ARG A 97 -3.70 -31.52 -4.23
C ARG A 97 -4.87 -31.52 -3.23
N GLY A 98 -5.95 -30.77 -3.51
CA GLY A 98 -7.10 -30.60 -2.61
C GLY A 98 -6.97 -29.43 -1.62
N VAL A 99 -5.98 -28.56 -1.79
CA VAL A 99 -5.87 -27.31 -1.02
C VAL A 99 -6.95 -26.35 -1.47
N THR A 100 -7.63 -25.69 -0.55
CA THR A 100 -8.55 -24.59 -0.87
C THR A 100 -7.75 -23.39 -1.36
N VAL A 101 -7.79 -23.11 -2.67
CA VAL A 101 -7.10 -21.97 -3.27
C VAL A 101 -8.13 -20.92 -3.69
N GLN A 102 -7.91 -19.66 -3.32
CA GLN A 102 -8.72 -18.52 -3.73
C GLN A 102 -7.78 -17.38 -4.16
N VAL A 103 -8.09 -16.75 -5.31
CA VAL A 103 -7.25 -15.68 -5.88
C VAL A 103 -8.11 -14.47 -6.19
N ILE A 104 -7.70 -13.29 -5.72
CA ILE A 104 -8.24 -11.99 -6.14
C ILE A 104 -7.21 -11.30 -7.01
N THR A 105 -7.62 -10.75 -8.15
CA THR A 105 -6.73 -9.99 -9.04
C THR A 105 -7.32 -8.65 -9.44
N ASP A 106 -6.43 -7.69 -9.76
CA ASP A 106 -6.84 -6.43 -10.35
C ASP A 106 -7.18 -6.58 -11.84
N PRO A 107 -8.42 -6.24 -12.26
CA PRO A 107 -8.86 -6.38 -13.65
C PRO A 107 -8.24 -5.34 -14.60
N THR A 108 -7.60 -4.28 -14.08
CA THR A 108 -6.98 -3.24 -14.92
C THR A 108 -5.64 -3.71 -15.50
N VAL A 109 -5.01 -4.74 -14.89
CA VAL A 109 -3.69 -5.25 -15.26
C VAL A 109 -3.79 -6.36 -16.30
N ASN A 110 -3.19 -6.15 -17.48
CA ASN A 110 -3.17 -7.14 -18.56
C ASN A 110 -2.57 -8.50 -18.18
N ALA A 111 -1.53 -8.49 -17.33
CA ALA A 111 -0.90 -9.72 -16.86
C ALA A 111 -1.86 -10.53 -15.98
N SER A 112 -2.54 -9.87 -15.05
CA SER A 112 -3.54 -10.47 -14.15
C SER A 112 -4.72 -11.05 -14.92
N ARG A 113 -5.27 -10.32 -15.91
CA ARG A 113 -6.32 -10.86 -16.80
C ARG A 113 -5.91 -12.12 -17.56
N ARG A 114 -4.64 -12.20 -18.02
CA ARG A 114 -4.15 -13.44 -18.67
C ARG A 114 -4.00 -14.57 -17.68
N SER A 115 -3.60 -14.28 -16.46
CA SER A 115 -3.46 -15.28 -15.40
C SER A 115 -4.81 -15.75 -14.90
N ALA A 116 -5.84 -14.91 -14.86
CA ALA A 116 -7.23 -15.30 -14.56
C ALA A 116 -7.73 -16.39 -15.53
N VAL A 117 -7.47 -16.25 -16.84
CA VAL A 117 -7.81 -17.28 -17.84
C VAL A 117 -7.06 -18.60 -17.59
N LEU A 118 -5.81 -18.52 -17.14
CA LEU A 118 -5.03 -19.74 -16.81
C LEU A 118 -5.53 -20.40 -15.52
N LEU A 119 -5.89 -19.60 -14.50
CA LEU A 119 -6.47 -20.09 -13.25
C LEU A 119 -7.82 -20.77 -13.48
N ASP A 120 -8.67 -20.20 -14.35
CA ASP A 120 -9.95 -20.80 -14.75
C ASP A 120 -9.72 -22.16 -15.43
N ALA A 121 -8.76 -22.25 -16.37
CA ALA A 121 -8.40 -23.52 -17.02
C ALA A 121 -7.84 -24.58 -16.04
N LEU A 122 -7.25 -24.12 -14.91
CA LEU A 122 -6.78 -24.97 -13.80
C LEU A 122 -7.87 -25.20 -12.74
N GLN A 123 -9.08 -24.69 -12.95
CA GLN A 123 -10.22 -24.71 -12.03
C GLN A 123 -9.94 -24.08 -10.66
N VAL A 124 -8.98 -23.18 -10.57
CA VAL A 124 -8.69 -22.42 -9.37
C VAL A 124 -9.68 -21.27 -9.28
N PRO A 125 -10.47 -21.15 -8.19
CA PRO A 125 -11.36 -20.02 -7.98
C PRO A 125 -10.62 -18.68 -8.00
N GLU A 126 -11.00 -17.82 -8.95
CA GLU A 126 -10.46 -16.46 -9.09
C GLU A 126 -11.61 -15.47 -9.20
N ARG A 127 -11.41 -14.27 -8.65
CA ARG A 127 -12.33 -13.13 -8.73
C ARG A 127 -11.58 -11.85 -9.05
N ALA A 128 -12.13 -11.05 -9.95
CA ALA A 128 -11.63 -9.71 -10.20
C ALA A 128 -12.14 -8.75 -9.12
N TYR A 129 -11.23 -7.96 -8.51
CA TYR A 129 -11.63 -6.93 -7.56
C TYR A 129 -12.47 -5.84 -8.26
N PRO A 130 -13.60 -5.37 -7.69
CA PRO A 130 -14.45 -4.36 -8.30
C PRO A 130 -13.87 -2.95 -8.11
N VAL A 131 -12.98 -2.54 -9.03
CA VAL A 131 -12.36 -1.22 -9.01
C VAL A 131 -13.32 -0.11 -9.43
N ASP A 132 -13.12 1.10 -8.90
CA ASP A 132 -13.85 2.30 -9.32
C ASP A 132 -13.12 2.99 -10.48
N ASP A 133 -13.54 2.71 -11.70
CA ASP A 133 -12.95 3.29 -12.92
C ASP A 133 -13.07 4.82 -12.98
N VAL A 134 -14.10 5.40 -12.36
CA VAL A 134 -14.32 6.87 -12.35
C VAL A 134 -13.23 7.55 -11.52
N ARG A 135 -12.81 6.92 -10.44
CA ARG A 135 -11.72 7.40 -9.57
C ARG A 135 -10.35 6.91 -9.99
N HIS A 136 -10.24 6.12 -11.05
CA HIS A 136 -9.01 5.42 -11.44
C HIS A 136 -8.42 4.59 -10.28
N GLN A 137 -9.29 4.00 -9.49
CA GLN A 137 -8.91 3.09 -8.41
C GLN A 137 -8.31 1.81 -8.98
N ILE A 138 -7.32 1.28 -8.28
CA ILE A 138 -6.79 -0.06 -8.52
C ILE A 138 -6.81 -0.86 -7.23
N ASP A 139 -6.92 -2.17 -7.34
CA ASP A 139 -6.60 -3.10 -6.27
C ASP A 139 -5.08 -3.35 -6.30
N HIS A 140 -4.38 -2.63 -5.43
CA HIS A 140 -2.92 -2.66 -5.42
C HIS A 140 -2.33 -3.53 -4.30
N VAL A 141 -3.15 -4.35 -3.66
CA VAL A 141 -2.75 -5.29 -2.59
C VAL A 141 -1.79 -6.35 -3.12
N LYS A 142 -0.88 -6.83 -2.26
CA LYS A 142 0.02 -7.95 -2.47
C LYS A 142 0.06 -8.76 -1.18
N LEU A 143 -0.86 -9.73 -1.10
CA LEU A 143 -1.10 -10.59 0.05
C LEU A 143 -1.05 -12.05 -0.36
N LEU A 144 -0.33 -12.85 0.41
CA LEU A 144 -0.42 -14.32 0.41
C LEU A 144 -0.72 -14.78 1.83
N ILE A 145 -1.71 -15.65 1.99
CA ILE A 145 -1.92 -16.42 3.22
C ILE A 145 -1.86 -17.90 2.82
N ALA A 146 -0.96 -18.66 3.42
CA ALA A 146 -0.82 -20.08 3.24
C ALA A 146 -0.86 -20.78 4.60
N ASP A 147 -1.93 -21.51 4.89
CA ASP A 147 -2.17 -22.16 6.19
C ASP A 147 -2.01 -21.22 7.39
N GLY A 148 -0.90 -21.33 8.13
CA GLY A 148 -0.56 -20.53 9.30
C GLY A 148 0.54 -19.48 9.05
N GLU A 149 0.79 -19.12 7.83
CA GLU A 149 1.81 -18.15 7.42
C GLU A 149 1.20 -17.09 6.51
N ALA A 150 1.63 -15.82 6.62
CA ALA A 150 1.18 -14.76 5.73
C ALA A 150 2.35 -13.88 5.27
N VAL A 151 2.24 -13.36 4.05
CA VAL A 151 3.21 -12.45 3.43
C VAL A 151 2.49 -11.21 2.94
N VAL A 152 2.96 -10.03 3.40
CA VAL A 152 2.44 -8.71 3.02
C VAL A 152 3.59 -7.83 2.57
N GLY A 153 3.42 -7.05 1.52
CA GLY A 153 4.44 -6.07 1.12
C GLY A 153 4.27 -5.45 -0.24
N GLY A 154 5.38 -4.98 -0.83
CA GLY A 154 5.37 -4.20 -2.07
C GLY A 154 5.50 -5.03 -3.35
N MET A 155 6.04 -6.26 -3.28
CA MET A 155 6.47 -7.02 -4.46
C MET A 155 5.30 -7.56 -5.30
N ASN A 156 5.18 -7.07 -6.53
CA ASN A 156 4.31 -7.67 -7.54
C ASN A 156 4.80 -9.06 -7.97
N TRP A 157 3.87 -9.92 -8.40
CA TRP A 157 4.22 -11.21 -9.02
C TRP A 157 4.26 -11.10 -10.56
N GLY A 158 4.81 -10.00 -11.05
CA GLY A 158 5.02 -9.76 -12.48
C GLY A 158 6.20 -10.55 -13.05
N ALA A 159 6.22 -10.75 -14.37
CA ALA A 159 7.25 -11.54 -15.05
C ALA A 159 8.69 -10.98 -14.86
N HIS A 160 8.82 -9.71 -14.56
CA HIS A 160 10.12 -9.03 -14.39
C HIS A 160 10.36 -8.53 -12.96
N SER A 161 9.41 -8.72 -12.06
CA SER A 161 9.45 -8.18 -10.70
C SER A 161 10.63 -8.69 -9.86
N SER A 162 11.17 -9.88 -10.18
CA SER A 162 12.36 -10.42 -9.51
C SER A 162 13.65 -9.60 -9.71
N ARG A 163 13.62 -8.59 -10.59
CA ARG A 163 14.75 -7.67 -10.78
C ARG A 163 14.65 -6.42 -9.90
N ASN A 164 13.48 -6.18 -9.35
CA ASN A 164 13.20 -4.99 -8.55
C ASN A 164 13.79 -5.14 -7.15
N HIS A 165 14.14 -3.99 -6.57
CA HIS A 165 14.42 -3.89 -5.16
C HIS A 165 13.10 -3.60 -4.43
N ASP A 166 12.67 -4.54 -3.59
CA ASP A 166 11.40 -4.47 -2.87
C ASP A 166 11.43 -5.37 -1.63
N TYR A 167 10.45 -5.21 -0.75
CA TYR A 167 10.36 -5.90 0.52
C TYR A 167 8.98 -6.51 0.77
N VAL A 168 8.96 -7.60 1.54
CA VAL A 168 7.76 -8.15 2.16
C VAL A 168 8.07 -8.59 3.60
N LEU A 169 7.04 -8.57 4.46
CA LEU A 169 7.07 -9.23 5.77
C LEU A 169 6.36 -10.57 5.70
N GLU A 170 7.02 -11.61 6.19
CA GLU A 170 6.42 -12.89 6.52
C GLU A 170 6.08 -12.89 8.02
N THR A 171 4.84 -13.26 8.36
CA THR A 171 4.37 -13.36 9.74
C THR A 171 3.78 -14.74 10.03
N HIS A 172 4.00 -15.21 11.25
CA HIS A 172 3.40 -16.42 11.82
C HIS A 172 2.45 -16.08 12.98
N ALA A 173 2.23 -14.80 13.26
CA ALA A 173 1.39 -14.33 14.36
C ALA A 173 -0.08 -14.66 14.10
N PRO A 174 -0.74 -15.50 14.93
CA PRO A 174 -2.12 -15.93 14.67
C PRO A 174 -3.11 -14.77 14.61
N ALA A 175 -2.90 -13.71 15.41
CA ALA A 175 -3.78 -12.54 15.43
C ALA A 175 -3.69 -11.73 14.13
N GLU A 176 -2.47 -11.51 13.60
CA GLU A 176 -2.24 -10.83 12.33
C GLU A 176 -2.80 -11.65 11.15
N ILE A 177 -2.51 -12.96 11.12
CA ILE A 177 -3.04 -13.87 10.09
C ILE A 177 -4.57 -13.88 10.11
N ALA A 178 -5.19 -13.92 11.31
CA ALA A 178 -6.63 -13.84 11.42
C ALA A 178 -7.20 -12.49 10.94
N ARG A 179 -6.49 -11.39 11.16
CA ARG A 179 -6.87 -10.06 10.63
C ARG A 179 -6.75 -10.03 9.11
N LEU A 180 -5.63 -10.48 8.56
CA LEU A 180 -5.40 -10.56 7.10
C LEU A 180 -6.44 -11.46 6.42
N ALA A 181 -6.75 -12.61 7.03
CA ALA A 181 -7.78 -13.51 6.50
C ALA A 181 -9.19 -12.88 6.51
N ARG A 182 -9.50 -12.02 7.50
CA ARG A 182 -10.77 -11.26 7.49
C ARG A 182 -10.81 -10.20 6.39
N ILE A 183 -9.69 -9.49 6.17
CA ILE A 183 -9.57 -8.53 5.06
C ILE A 183 -9.79 -9.27 3.74
N PHE A 184 -9.04 -10.34 3.49
CA PHE A 184 -9.20 -11.14 2.28
C PHE A 184 -10.63 -11.66 2.08
N ALA A 185 -11.29 -12.14 3.15
CA ALA A 185 -12.66 -12.63 3.08
C ALA A 185 -13.66 -11.52 2.70
N GLN A 186 -13.48 -10.31 3.22
CA GLN A 186 -14.30 -9.15 2.84
C GLN A 186 -14.11 -8.79 1.37
N ASP A 187 -12.85 -8.77 0.89
CA ASP A 187 -12.53 -8.46 -0.51
C ASP A 187 -13.01 -9.57 -1.46
N TRP A 188 -12.93 -10.83 -0.99
CA TRP A 188 -13.50 -11.97 -1.72
C TRP A 188 -15.02 -11.87 -1.87
N ASP A 189 -15.72 -11.48 -0.81
CA ASP A 189 -17.17 -11.31 -0.84
C ASP A 189 -17.55 -10.11 -1.73
N LEU A 190 -16.84 -9.00 -1.59
CA LEU A 190 -17.01 -7.80 -2.42
C LEU A 190 -16.82 -8.14 -3.92
N ALA A 191 -15.75 -8.86 -4.26
CA ALA A 191 -15.47 -9.33 -5.62
C ALA A 191 -16.49 -10.36 -6.12
N GLY A 192 -17.24 -11.00 -5.22
CA GLY A 192 -18.38 -11.87 -5.52
C GLY A 192 -19.73 -11.14 -5.65
N GLY A 193 -19.76 -9.82 -5.53
CA GLY A 193 -20.98 -9.02 -5.56
C GLY A 193 -21.77 -9.01 -4.23
N HIS A 194 -21.14 -9.39 -3.12
CA HIS A 194 -21.73 -9.44 -1.78
C HIS A 194 -20.93 -8.56 -0.79
N PRO A 195 -20.98 -7.22 -0.96
CA PRO A 195 -20.19 -6.33 -0.12
C PRO A 195 -20.55 -6.47 1.37
N ALA A 196 -19.55 -6.74 2.19
CA ALA A 196 -19.64 -6.70 3.63
C ALA A 196 -18.99 -5.42 4.19
N PRO A 197 -19.46 -4.88 5.33
CA PRO A 197 -18.78 -3.78 5.99
C PRO A 197 -17.37 -4.22 6.40
N LEU A 198 -16.38 -3.38 6.10
CA LEU A 198 -15.02 -3.64 6.52
C LEU A 198 -14.91 -3.57 8.05
N ALA A 199 -14.23 -4.55 8.63
CA ALA A 199 -13.91 -4.51 10.05
C ALA A 199 -12.93 -3.35 10.32
N PRO A 200 -13.03 -2.67 11.49
CA PRO A 200 -12.07 -1.64 11.86
C PRO A 200 -10.63 -2.17 11.77
N ALA A 201 -9.71 -1.32 11.32
CA ALA A 201 -8.30 -1.66 11.25
C ALA A 201 -7.77 -2.09 12.62
N ALA A 202 -6.91 -3.10 12.64
CA ALA A 202 -6.06 -3.38 13.79
C ALA A 202 -4.89 -2.39 13.82
N SER A 203 -4.20 -2.28 14.96
CA SER A 203 -3.09 -1.34 15.12
C SER A 203 -1.92 -1.55 14.17
N GLU A 204 -1.70 -2.77 13.70
CA GLU A 204 -0.51 -3.17 12.94
C GLU A 204 -0.79 -3.41 11.45
N ILE A 205 -2.06 -3.40 11.04
CA ILE A 205 -2.48 -3.63 9.66
C ILE A 205 -3.48 -2.57 9.26
N ALA A 206 -3.21 -1.87 8.17
CA ALA A 206 -4.04 -0.80 7.64
C ALA A 206 -4.33 -0.98 6.15
N GLN A 207 -5.50 -0.51 5.72
CA GLN A 207 -5.91 -0.49 4.32
C GLN A 207 -6.59 0.84 3.98
N THR A 208 -6.51 1.31 2.73
CA THR A 208 -7.06 2.61 2.34
C THR A 208 -8.48 2.56 1.79
N ALA A 209 -9.03 1.40 1.49
CA ALA A 209 -10.45 1.25 1.22
C ALA A 209 -11.12 0.55 2.41
N PRO A 210 -12.04 1.24 3.12
CA PRO A 210 -12.73 2.48 2.79
C PRO A 210 -12.09 3.78 3.31
N GLY A 211 -10.91 3.78 3.91
CA GLY A 211 -10.36 4.95 4.59
C GLY A 211 -8.90 5.28 4.27
N GLU A 212 -8.37 6.33 4.93
CA GLU A 212 -6.98 6.78 4.81
C GLU A 212 -6.12 6.23 5.98
N GLU A 213 -6.31 4.97 6.33
CA GLU A 213 -5.69 4.35 7.50
C GLU A 213 -4.16 4.29 7.37
N ILE A 214 -3.65 3.94 6.19
CA ILE A 214 -2.20 3.88 5.91
C ILE A 214 -1.58 5.28 6.03
N ARG A 215 -2.23 6.32 5.50
CA ARG A 215 -1.76 7.70 5.67
C ARG A 215 -1.71 8.07 7.15
N THR A 216 -2.73 7.74 7.91
CA THR A 216 -2.81 8.01 9.35
C THR A 216 -1.70 7.29 10.10
N MET A 217 -1.42 6.03 9.75
CA MET A 217 -0.32 5.23 10.32
C MET A 217 1.04 5.88 10.05
N LEU A 218 1.35 6.24 8.80
CA LEU A 218 2.58 6.92 8.41
C LEU A 218 2.73 8.28 9.10
N GLN A 219 1.67 9.08 9.16
CA GLN A 219 1.68 10.38 9.85
C GLN A 219 1.90 10.24 11.36
N GLY A 220 1.30 9.22 11.96
CA GLY A 220 1.50 8.89 13.37
C GLY A 220 2.97 8.56 13.66
N ALA A 221 3.56 7.67 12.89
CA ALA A 221 4.97 7.29 12.99
C ALA A 221 5.90 8.50 12.78
N LEU A 222 5.67 9.29 11.73
CA LEU A 222 6.40 10.54 11.49
C LEU A 222 6.26 11.53 12.64
N GLY A 223 5.05 11.65 13.21
CA GLY A 223 4.79 12.53 14.36
C GLY A 223 5.56 12.12 15.61
N ARG A 224 5.76 10.81 15.82
CA ARG A 224 6.49 10.23 16.96
C ARG A 224 8.00 10.26 16.78
N ALA A 225 8.51 10.15 15.55
CA ALA A 225 9.93 10.04 15.25
C ALA A 225 10.79 11.19 15.82
N ARG A 226 11.85 10.86 16.55
CA ARG A 226 12.77 11.80 17.22
C ARG A 226 14.23 11.54 16.92
N VAL A 227 14.61 10.33 16.58
CA VAL A 227 16.01 9.91 16.40
C VAL A 227 16.33 9.79 14.92
N ARG A 228 15.59 8.96 14.18
CA ARG A 228 15.86 8.71 12.75
C ARG A 228 14.60 8.35 11.96
N VAL A 229 14.62 8.70 10.68
CA VAL A 229 13.69 8.19 9.67
C VAL A 229 14.51 7.74 8.46
N LEU A 230 14.34 6.48 8.05
CA LEU A 230 14.97 5.90 6.87
C LEU A 230 13.86 5.42 5.95
N ALA A 231 13.84 5.88 4.69
CA ALA A 231 12.77 5.52 3.76
C ALA A 231 13.30 5.19 2.36
N GLU A 232 12.72 4.16 1.75
CA GLU A 232 12.92 3.78 0.35
C GLU A 232 11.57 3.80 -0.36
N VAL A 233 11.44 4.65 -1.38
CA VAL A 233 10.13 4.95 -1.96
C VAL A 233 10.18 4.94 -3.49
N TYR A 234 9.32 4.09 -4.09
CA TYR A 234 9.17 3.98 -5.53
C TYR A 234 8.57 5.25 -6.15
N THR A 235 7.35 5.63 -5.73
CA THR A 235 6.70 6.86 -6.19
C THR A 235 6.25 7.70 -5.01
N PHE A 236 6.70 8.95 -4.95
CA PHE A 236 6.49 9.83 -3.82
C PHE A 236 5.95 11.20 -4.25
N THR A 237 4.67 11.46 -4.02
CA THR A 237 4.02 12.74 -4.34
C THR A 237 3.07 13.24 -3.27
N ASP A 238 2.81 12.48 -2.19
CA ASP A 238 1.88 12.90 -1.14
C ASP A 238 2.46 14.08 -0.35
N PRO A 239 1.80 15.26 -0.37
CA PRO A 239 2.33 16.47 0.24
C PRO A 239 2.36 16.41 1.78
N GLN A 240 1.49 15.59 2.39
CA GLN A 240 1.41 15.49 3.85
C GLN A 240 2.56 14.65 4.39
N ILE A 241 2.90 13.55 3.70
CA ILE A 241 4.06 12.73 4.08
C ILE A 241 5.37 13.47 3.81
N LEU A 242 5.48 14.21 2.68
CA LEU A 242 6.62 15.10 2.42
C LEU A 242 6.82 16.13 3.54
N ALA A 243 5.73 16.80 3.93
CA ALA A 243 5.74 17.78 5.03
C ALA A 243 6.10 17.13 6.38
N GLY A 244 5.63 15.90 6.61
CA GLY A 244 5.93 15.10 7.80
C GLY A 244 7.42 14.78 7.94
N LEU A 245 8.09 14.35 6.86
CA LEU A 245 9.54 14.10 6.82
C LEU A 245 10.34 15.38 7.12
N ALA A 246 10.00 16.49 6.46
CA ALA A 246 10.62 17.77 6.71
C ALA A 246 10.39 18.24 8.16
N ALA A 247 9.21 18.00 8.74
CA ALA A 247 8.92 18.31 10.14
C ALA A 247 9.72 17.43 11.11
N ALA A 248 9.88 16.13 10.83
CA ALA A 248 10.72 15.23 11.64
C ALA A 248 12.17 15.71 11.64
N HIS A 249 12.71 16.10 10.47
CA HIS A 249 14.05 16.68 10.35
C HIS A 249 14.20 17.96 11.17
N ARG A 250 13.24 18.90 11.08
CA ARG A 250 13.26 20.14 11.90
C ARG A 250 13.19 19.88 13.41
N ARG A 251 12.63 18.74 13.85
CA ARG A 251 12.63 18.32 15.25
C ARG A 251 13.96 17.70 15.69
N GLY A 252 14.92 17.54 14.79
CA GLY A 252 16.25 17.00 15.06
C GLY A 252 16.44 15.52 14.70
N ALA A 253 15.45 14.84 14.14
CA ALA A 253 15.62 13.48 13.63
C ALA A 253 16.55 13.46 12.40
N VAL A 254 17.41 12.44 12.31
CA VAL A 254 18.18 12.15 11.10
C VAL A 254 17.23 11.54 10.06
N VAL A 255 16.92 12.28 9.00
CA VAL A 255 16.02 11.83 7.93
C VAL A 255 16.82 11.55 6.67
N ARG A 256 16.74 10.32 6.15
CA ARG A 256 17.38 9.87 4.90
C ARG A 256 16.33 9.21 4.01
N VAL A 257 16.31 9.57 2.73
CA VAL A 257 15.33 9.04 1.76
C VAL A 257 16.05 8.59 0.49
N LEU A 258 15.75 7.36 0.04
CA LEU A 258 16.14 6.84 -1.27
C LEU A 258 14.92 6.85 -2.19
N LEU A 259 15.09 7.38 -3.39
CA LEU A 259 14.02 7.50 -4.40
C LEU A 259 14.40 6.77 -5.69
N ASP A 260 13.41 6.18 -6.36
CA ASP A 260 13.61 5.61 -7.70
C ASP A 260 13.83 6.74 -8.72
N PRO A 261 14.98 6.73 -9.46
CA PRO A 261 15.28 7.73 -10.47
C PRO A 261 14.45 7.61 -11.75
N ASN A 262 13.80 6.45 -11.97
CA ASN A 262 12.97 6.22 -13.15
C ASN A 262 11.54 6.76 -12.99
N GLN A 263 11.18 7.24 -11.78
CA GLN A 263 9.91 7.90 -11.53
C GLN A 263 10.04 9.42 -11.71
N PRO A 264 9.53 10.00 -12.82
CA PRO A 264 9.68 11.42 -13.09
C PRO A 264 9.03 12.31 -12.02
N TYR A 265 7.98 11.82 -11.37
CA TYR A 265 7.28 12.51 -10.28
C TYR A 265 8.14 12.68 -9.02
N ASN A 266 9.15 11.83 -8.81
CA ASN A 266 10.04 11.89 -7.64
C ASN A 266 10.96 13.11 -7.66
N ARG A 267 11.13 13.79 -8.81
CA ARG A 267 11.95 15.00 -8.90
C ARG A 267 11.43 16.08 -7.97
N HIS A 268 10.12 16.28 -7.92
CA HIS A 268 9.52 17.28 -7.02
C HIS A 268 9.76 16.91 -5.55
N ALA A 269 9.58 15.65 -5.17
CA ALA A 269 9.87 15.17 -3.81
C ALA A 269 11.34 15.37 -3.43
N TYR A 270 12.25 15.04 -4.36
CA TYR A 270 13.70 15.23 -4.17
C TYR A 270 14.03 16.71 -3.89
N ASP A 271 13.57 17.62 -4.74
CA ASP A 271 13.89 19.05 -4.64
C ASP A 271 13.28 19.67 -3.35
N LEU A 272 12.05 19.29 -2.99
CA LEU A 272 11.37 19.78 -1.80
C LEU A 272 12.04 19.28 -0.50
N LEU A 273 12.34 18.00 -0.42
CA LEU A 273 13.00 17.41 0.75
C LEU A 273 14.43 17.95 0.90
N SER A 274 15.21 18.02 -0.18
CA SER A 274 16.56 18.56 -0.17
C SER A 274 16.60 20.03 0.27
N SER A 275 15.68 20.86 -0.24
CA SER A 275 15.56 22.26 0.18
C SER A 275 15.15 22.43 1.65
N SER A 276 14.51 21.42 2.23
CA SER A 276 14.15 21.36 3.65
C SER A 276 15.27 20.82 4.55
N GLY A 277 16.45 20.51 4.00
CA GLY A 277 17.60 19.96 4.72
C GLY A 277 17.57 18.45 4.92
N VAL A 278 16.57 17.75 4.41
CA VAL A 278 16.50 16.28 4.45
C VAL A 278 17.52 15.69 3.49
N ALA A 279 18.25 14.66 3.92
CA ALA A 279 19.19 13.97 3.07
C ALA A 279 18.45 13.03 2.11
N VAL A 280 18.50 13.33 0.80
CA VAL A 280 17.82 12.54 -0.25
C VAL A 280 18.87 12.10 -1.27
N ARG A 281 18.73 10.85 -1.75
CA ARG A 281 19.57 10.29 -2.83
C ARG A 281 18.74 9.51 -3.82
N TRP A 282 19.25 9.41 -5.05
CA TRP A 282 18.73 8.50 -6.04
C TRP A 282 19.28 7.10 -5.80
N TYR A 283 18.40 6.10 -5.77
CA TYR A 283 18.83 4.70 -5.67
C TYR A 283 19.54 4.28 -6.97
N PRO A 284 20.67 3.58 -6.91
CA PRO A 284 21.41 3.15 -8.10
C PRO A 284 20.74 1.94 -8.77
N VAL A 285 19.65 2.19 -9.49
CA VAL A 285 18.81 1.15 -10.10
C VAL A 285 19.55 0.47 -11.26
N PRO A 286 19.71 -0.86 -11.25
CA PRO A 286 20.23 -1.59 -12.41
C PRO A 286 19.31 -1.44 -13.62
N LYS A 287 19.87 -1.54 -14.85
CA LYS A 287 19.09 -1.44 -16.09
C LYS A 287 17.95 -2.46 -16.12
N GLY A 288 16.72 -1.97 -16.29
CA GLY A 288 15.51 -2.81 -16.37
C GLY A 288 15.00 -3.32 -15.02
N ALA A 289 15.49 -2.73 -13.92
CA ALA A 289 14.98 -2.90 -12.56
C ALA A 289 14.35 -1.60 -12.05
N LEU A 290 13.74 -1.65 -10.88
CA LEU A 290 13.17 -0.51 -10.15
C LEU A 290 13.56 -0.59 -8.67
N LEU A 291 13.71 0.55 -8.02
CA LEU A 291 13.49 0.64 -6.58
C LEU A 291 11.97 0.66 -6.37
N HIS A 292 11.36 -0.51 -6.20
CA HIS A 292 9.90 -0.61 -6.12
C HIS A 292 9.38 -0.60 -4.67
N ALA A 293 10.26 -0.39 -3.70
CA ALA A 293 9.95 -0.37 -2.27
C ALA A 293 9.00 0.77 -1.86
N LYS A 294 8.18 0.54 -0.85
CA LYS A 294 7.35 1.50 -0.13
C LYS A 294 7.48 1.17 1.35
N ILE A 295 8.61 1.58 1.92
CA ILE A 295 9.03 1.19 3.26
C ILE A 295 9.63 2.38 3.99
N GLY A 296 9.33 2.48 5.29
CA GLY A 296 9.90 3.48 6.17
C GLY A 296 10.18 2.93 7.56
N LEU A 297 11.34 3.24 8.10
CA LEU A 297 11.70 3.01 9.50
C LEU A 297 11.65 4.34 10.23
N PHE A 298 10.81 4.42 11.25
CA PHE A 298 10.57 5.59 12.10
C PHE A 298 11.02 5.26 13.52
N ASP A 299 12.24 5.64 13.90
CA ASP A 299 12.92 5.18 15.14
C ASP A 299 12.99 3.66 15.20
N GLY A 300 12.01 3.01 15.85
CA GLY A 300 11.89 1.55 15.96
C GLY A 300 10.64 0.96 15.29
N GLU A 301 9.84 1.78 14.61
CA GLU A 301 8.64 1.36 13.88
C GLU A 301 8.98 1.16 12.40
N LEU A 302 8.82 -0.04 11.88
CA LEU A 302 9.01 -0.37 10.47
C LEU A 302 7.64 -0.53 9.81
N ILE A 303 7.34 0.30 8.82
CA ILE A 303 6.09 0.27 8.05
C ILE A 303 6.42 -0.02 6.60
N LEU A 304 5.76 -1.02 6.02
CA LEU A 304 5.89 -1.35 4.60
C LEU A 304 4.61 -1.95 4.06
N GLY A 305 4.47 -1.91 2.74
CA GLY A 305 3.33 -2.52 2.09
C GLY A 305 3.23 -2.18 0.62
N SER A 306 2.02 -2.18 0.14
CA SER A 306 1.70 -1.94 -1.26
C SER A 306 1.60 -0.45 -1.60
N ALA A 307 1.29 0.42 -0.62
CA ALA A 307 0.91 1.80 -0.86
C ALA A 307 2.07 2.67 -1.32
N ASN A 308 2.05 3.12 -2.57
CA ASN A 308 2.91 4.22 -2.98
C ASN A 308 2.58 5.47 -2.14
N TRP A 309 3.59 6.27 -1.80
CA TRP A 309 3.39 7.48 -1.01
C TRP A 309 2.87 8.62 -1.90
N THR A 310 1.68 8.38 -2.46
CA THR A 310 0.98 9.26 -3.38
C THR A 310 -0.44 9.52 -2.91
N LEU A 311 -1.10 10.55 -3.46
CA LEU A 311 -2.52 10.79 -3.16
C LEU A 311 -3.39 9.60 -3.54
N SER A 312 -3.09 8.92 -4.66
CA SER A 312 -3.84 7.74 -5.07
C SER A 312 -3.57 6.53 -4.16
N GLY A 313 -2.29 6.26 -3.86
CA GLY A 313 -1.92 5.14 -2.97
C GLY A 313 -2.43 5.30 -1.55
N LEU A 314 -2.47 6.54 -1.03
CA LEU A 314 -2.87 6.83 0.35
C LEU A 314 -4.33 7.31 0.50
N GLY A 315 -5.19 7.17 -0.53
CA GLY A 315 -6.56 7.68 -0.39
C GLY A 315 -7.56 7.25 -1.48
N VAL A 316 -7.13 6.52 -2.52
CA VAL A 316 -8.01 6.09 -3.62
C VAL A 316 -7.94 4.59 -3.85
N ASN A 317 -6.72 4.06 -4.00
CA ASN A 317 -6.50 2.64 -4.27
C ASN A 317 -6.94 1.77 -3.08
N HIS A 318 -7.17 0.50 -3.36
CA HIS A 318 -7.19 -0.53 -2.34
C HIS A 318 -5.75 -1.00 -2.10
N GLU A 319 -5.25 -0.78 -0.89
CA GLU A 319 -3.85 -1.00 -0.52
C GLU A 319 -3.79 -1.72 0.83
N LEU A 320 -2.66 -2.35 1.13
CA LEU A 320 -2.42 -3.03 2.40
C LEU A 320 -0.99 -2.83 2.86
N ASP A 321 -0.80 -2.17 3.99
CA ASP A 321 0.48 -1.99 4.65
C ASP A 321 0.45 -2.61 6.05
N ILE A 322 1.61 -3.00 6.54
CA ILE A 322 1.83 -3.59 7.87
C ILE A 322 2.91 -2.82 8.62
N GLU A 323 2.72 -2.68 9.94
CA GLU A 323 3.69 -2.11 10.86
C GLU A 323 4.28 -3.22 11.75
N THR A 324 5.58 -3.16 12.04
CA THR A 324 6.22 -4.02 13.03
C THR A 324 7.29 -3.27 13.82
N GLN A 325 7.48 -3.68 15.07
CA GLN A 325 8.59 -3.24 15.93
C GLN A 325 9.53 -4.42 16.25
N ASP A 326 9.43 -5.52 15.51
CA ASP A 326 10.33 -6.65 15.68
C ASP A 326 11.79 -6.22 15.47
N PRO A 327 12.68 -6.44 16.45
CA PRO A 327 14.05 -5.93 16.39
C PRO A 327 14.89 -6.58 15.28
N HIS A 328 14.54 -7.79 14.85
CA HIS A 328 15.26 -8.47 13.76
C HIS A 328 14.88 -7.86 12.42
N ALA A 329 13.58 -7.63 12.17
CA ALA A 329 13.11 -6.95 10.96
C ALA A 329 13.64 -5.50 10.87
N VAL A 330 13.58 -4.76 11.98
CA VAL A 330 14.13 -3.38 12.08
C VAL A 330 15.62 -3.36 11.82
N SER A 331 16.39 -4.29 12.40
CA SER A 331 17.83 -4.39 12.19
C SER A 331 18.18 -4.79 10.76
N ALA A 332 17.45 -5.77 10.18
CA ALA A 332 17.66 -6.22 8.81
C ALA A 332 17.45 -5.06 7.82
N TYR A 333 16.33 -4.34 7.96
CA TYR A 333 16.07 -3.16 7.12
C TYR A 333 17.12 -2.06 7.30
N SER A 334 17.45 -1.70 8.55
CA SER A 334 18.44 -0.66 8.83
C SER A 334 19.80 -0.98 8.18
N SER A 335 20.26 -2.23 8.30
CA SER A 335 21.53 -2.67 7.71
C SER A 335 21.50 -2.64 6.18
N ARG A 336 20.37 -3.06 5.59
CA ARG A 336 20.20 -3.00 4.13
C ARG A 336 20.16 -1.56 3.64
N PHE A 337 19.38 -0.69 4.27
CA PHE A 337 19.29 0.73 3.95
C PHE A 337 20.67 1.41 4.00
N ASP A 338 21.48 1.17 5.04
CA ASP A 338 22.83 1.76 5.16
C ASP A 338 23.77 1.30 4.03
N SER A 339 23.66 0.04 3.60
CA SER A 339 24.38 -0.48 2.43
C SER A 339 23.95 0.26 1.15
N ASP A 340 22.66 0.39 0.92
CA ASP A 340 22.10 1.03 -0.29
C ASP A 340 22.32 2.54 -0.28
N TRP A 341 22.26 3.16 0.89
CA TRP A 341 22.66 4.56 1.08
C TRP A 341 24.11 4.81 0.70
N THR A 342 25.00 3.90 1.08
CA THR A 342 26.44 4.01 0.75
C THR A 342 26.67 3.90 -0.75
N LYS A 343 26.01 2.95 -1.42
CA LYS A 343 26.08 2.77 -2.89
C LYS A 343 25.54 3.98 -3.65
N SER A 344 24.51 4.65 -3.11
CA SER A 344 23.88 5.84 -3.70
C SER A 344 24.72 7.11 -3.61
N GLY A 345 25.79 7.13 -2.83
CA GLY A 345 26.70 8.27 -2.67
C GLY A 345 27.82 8.38 -3.70
N GLY A 346 27.93 7.43 -4.61
CA GLY A 346 28.97 7.37 -5.65
C GLY A 346 28.56 7.90 -7.03
N ILE A 347 27.41 8.59 -7.15
CA ILE A 347 26.88 9.14 -8.41
C ILE A 347 27.04 10.65 -8.41
#